data_e89d7b316bc5e024f9249a75aebc85a2
#
_entry.id   e89d7b316bc5e024f9249a75aebc85a2
#
_cell.length_a   1.000
_cell.length_b   1.000
_cell.length_c   1.000
_cell.angle_alpha   90.00
_cell.angle_beta   90.00
_cell.angle_gamma   90.00
#
_symmetry.space_group_name_H-M   'P 1'
#
loop_
_entity.id
_entity.type
_entity.pdbx_description
1 polymer ?
#
loop_
_entity_poly.entity_id
_entity_poly.type
_entity_poly.pdbx_seq_one_letter_code
_entity_poly.pdbx_strand_id
1 'polypeptide(L)'
;MEGGENRMKAEVITDSFFIGHSKIANKYIKDLNKRYEAAKDGLKSYGPRLAGRLDSELEMLNIIQSTAVFPQFVKRMEKHIQQSIEFKCLPSKSYKLDIIGCWMNDMKAGEYNPPHTHHDGSGWPTVLFLEIPEFINDAKNPHKFQDGTLCFIMEGNTTYYIVPKVGDFYIFHARHQHCVMPFKTKDPKAIRRSMSFNFIVNNEKKKDNSK
;
A
#
# COMPACT_ATOMS: atom_id res chain seq x y z
N MET A 1 56.83 6.27 -20.58
CA MET A 1 55.88 5.12 -20.39
C MET A 1 55.04 5.44 -19.17
N GLU A 2 53.91 6.06 -19.41
CA GLU A 2 52.96 6.41 -18.34
C GLU A 2 52.06 5.21 -18.10
N GLY A 3 52.22 4.56 -16.95
CA GLY A 3 51.35 3.52 -16.48
C GLY A 3 50.02 4.13 -16.01
N GLY A 4 49.02 4.15 -16.90
CA GLY A 4 47.68 4.51 -16.52
C GLY A 4 47.14 3.49 -15.52
N GLU A 5 47.04 3.87 -14.24
CA GLU A 5 46.30 3.12 -13.23
C GLU A 5 44.85 2.97 -13.68
N ASN A 6 44.50 1.74 -14.02
CA ASN A 6 43.13 1.34 -14.33
C ASN A 6 42.35 1.34 -13.03
N ARG A 7 41.93 2.53 -12.54
CA ARG A 7 41.08 2.65 -11.34
C ARG A 7 39.71 2.11 -11.67
N MET A 8 39.37 0.97 -11.09
CA MET A 8 38.01 0.44 -11.07
C MET A 8 37.08 1.45 -10.38
N LYS A 9 36.12 2.00 -11.12
CA LYS A 9 35.05 2.81 -10.54
C LYS A 9 34.00 1.86 -9.99
N ALA A 10 33.84 1.84 -8.67
CA ALA A 10 32.70 1.18 -8.04
C ALA A 10 31.50 2.13 -8.07
N GLU A 11 30.38 1.66 -8.60
CA GLU A 11 29.11 2.37 -8.59
C GLU A 11 28.18 1.61 -7.64
N VAL A 12 27.70 2.27 -6.59
CA VAL A 12 26.74 1.69 -5.65
C VAL A 12 25.36 1.97 -6.20
N ILE A 13 24.70 0.96 -6.74
CA ILE A 13 23.28 1.01 -7.12
C ILE A 13 22.49 0.49 -5.94
N THR A 14 21.88 1.38 -5.16
CA THR A 14 20.93 1.00 -4.10
C THR A 14 19.53 1.12 -4.64
N ASP A 15 18.72 0.04 -4.54
CA ASP A 15 17.27 0.14 -4.67
C ASP A 15 16.76 0.96 -3.48
N SER A 16 16.35 2.20 -3.74
CA SER A 16 15.87 3.07 -2.68
C SER A 16 14.50 2.59 -2.22
N PHE A 17 14.42 2.18 -0.96
CA PHE A 17 13.16 1.86 -0.29
C PHE A 17 12.47 3.17 0.10
N PHE A 18 11.39 3.51 -0.60
CA PHE A 18 10.66 4.76 -0.40
C PHE A 18 9.18 4.49 -0.12
N ILE A 19 8.73 4.92 1.06
CA ILE A 19 7.33 4.82 1.50
C ILE A 19 6.79 6.21 1.79
N GLY A 20 5.66 6.57 1.16
CA GLY A 20 4.88 7.74 1.54
C GLY A 20 3.96 7.41 2.71
N HIS A 21 3.92 8.26 3.73
CA HIS A 21 3.01 8.17 4.86
C HIS A 21 2.25 9.48 5.07
N SER A 22 0.95 9.38 5.32
CA SER A 22 0.10 10.51 5.69
C SER A 22 -1.12 10.04 6.50
N LYS A 23 -1.86 11.01 7.07
CA LYS A 23 -3.12 10.74 7.78
C LYS A 23 -4.33 11.16 6.95
N ILE A 24 -5.37 10.34 7.01
CA ILE A 24 -6.72 10.65 6.52
C ILE A 24 -7.58 11.05 7.72
N ALA A 25 -8.29 12.17 7.62
CA ALA A 25 -9.10 12.67 8.72
C ALA A 25 -10.25 11.71 9.08
N ASN A 26 -10.53 11.59 10.38
CA ASN A 26 -11.48 10.62 10.93
C ASN A 26 -12.90 10.73 10.33
N LYS A 27 -13.34 11.93 9.93
CA LYS A 27 -14.63 12.10 9.25
C LYS A 27 -14.73 11.29 7.95
N TYR A 28 -13.65 11.17 7.20
CA TYR A 28 -13.60 10.38 5.98
C TYR A 28 -13.52 8.87 6.26
N ILE A 29 -12.83 8.48 7.34
CA ILE A 29 -12.79 7.08 7.79
C ILE A 29 -14.19 6.59 8.15
N LYS A 30 -14.94 7.40 8.91
CA LYS A 30 -16.34 7.09 9.27
C LYS A 30 -17.25 7.01 8.03
N ASP A 31 -17.11 7.93 7.08
CA ASP A 31 -17.91 7.91 5.84
C ASP A 31 -17.60 6.67 4.98
N LEU A 32 -16.32 6.31 4.84
CA LEU A 32 -15.90 5.12 4.10
C LEU A 32 -16.46 3.84 4.72
N ASN A 33 -16.33 3.67 6.03
CA ASN A 33 -16.88 2.52 6.74
C ASN A 33 -18.41 2.45 6.56
N LYS A 34 -19.13 3.57 6.73
CA LYS A 34 -20.57 3.62 6.54
C LYS A 34 -21.00 3.21 5.12
N ARG A 35 -20.33 3.73 4.09
CA ARG A 35 -20.64 3.38 2.70
C ARG A 35 -20.36 1.93 2.39
N TYR A 36 -19.24 1.42 2.89
CA TYR A 36 -18.88 0.01 2.73
C TYR A 36 -19.91 -0.90 3.38
N GLU A 37 -20.27 -0.68 4.66
CA GLU A 37 -21.28 -1.47 5.36
C GLU A 37 -22.64 -1.46 4.64
N ALA A 38 -23.04 -0.32 4.06
CA ALA A 38 -24.27 -0.21 3.32
C ALA A 38 -24.28 -0.95 1.97
N ALA A 39 -23.10 -1.22 1.40
CA ALA A 39 -22.98 -1.77 0.05
C ALA A 39 -22.41 -3.19 0.00
N LYS A 40 -21.75 -3.67 1.05
CA LYS A 40 -20.89 -4.87 1.04
C LYS A 40 -21.57 -6.13 0.52
N ASP A 41 -22.86 -6.34 0.82
CA ASP A 41 -23.60 -7.53 0.40
C ASP A 41 -23.83 -7.60 -1.12
N GLY A 42 -23.72 -6.47 -1.81
CA GLY A 42 -23.83 -6.38 -3.27
C GLY A 42 -22.49 -6.24 -4.01
N LEU A 43 -21.37 -6.17 -3.29
CA LEU A 43 -20.04 -5.99 -3.90
C LEU A 43 -19.48 -7.30 -4.42
N LYS A 44 -18.72 -7.20 -5.51
CA LYS A 44 -18.01 -8.36 -6.08
C LYS A 44 -16.74 -8.66 -5.28
N SER A 45 -16.41 -9.94 -5.16
CA SER A 45 -15.13 -10.35 -4.60
C SER A 45 -13.97 -9.91 -5.51
N TYR A 46 -12.96 -9.33 -4.90
CA TYR A 46 -11.68 -8.99 -5.54
C TYR A 46 -10.61 -10.06 -5.24
N GLY A 47 -10.87 -10.94 -4.25
CA GLY A 47 -9.96 -11.96 -3.75
C GLY A 47 -9.30 -12.84 -4.81
N PRO A 48 -9.99 -13.31 -5.89
CA PRO A 48 -9.36 -14.09 -6.95
C PRO A 48 -8.16 -13.42 -7.65
N ARG A 49 -7.99 -12.12 -7.47
CA ARG A 49 -6.87 -11.32 -8.02
C ARG A 49 -5.77 -11.06 -7.01
N LEU A 50 -5.94 -11.49 -5.76
CA LEU A 50 -5.07 -11.14 -4.64
C LEU A 50 -4.36 -12.37 -4.07
N ALA A 51 -3.25 -12.14 -3.37
CA ALA A 51 -2.48 -13.17 -2.70
C ALA A 51 -3.03 -13.50 -1.29
N GLY A 52 -3.97 -12.72 -0.79
CA GLY A 52 -4.53 -12.81 0.56
C GLY A 52 -5.10 -14.19 0.89
N ARG A 53 -5.06 -14.51 2.17
CA ARG A 53 -5.76 -15.64 2.78
C ARG A 53 -6.84 -15.08 3.71
N LEU A 54 -7.76 -14.31 3.10
CA LEU A 54 -8.85 -13.60 3.73
C LEU A 54 -10.19 -14.07 3.13
N ASP A 55 -11.21 -14.16 3.98
CA ASP A 55 -12.57 -14.51 3.54
C ASP A 55 -13.25 -13.35 2.81
N SER A 56 -12.86 -12.10 3.11
CA SER A 56 -13.54 -10.91 2.57
C SER A 56 -12.55 -9.89 2.00
N GLU A 57 -12.53 -9.84 0.66
CA GLU A 57 -11.82 -8.85 -0.16
C GLU A 57 -12.79 -8.36 -1.24
N LEU A 58 -13.41 -7.17 -1.04
CA LEU A 58 -14.53 -6.69 -1.87
C LEU A 58 -14.14 -5.46 -2.69
N GLU A 59 -14.60 -5.42 -3.95
CA GLU A 59 -14.30 -4.34 -4.89
C GLU A 59 -14.94 -3.01 -4.47
N MET A 60 -14.16 -1.93 -4.44
CA MET A 60 -14.58 -0.61 -3.94
C MET A 60 -14.41 0.52 -4.94
N LEU A 61 -13.88 0.26 -6.16
CA LEU A 61 -13.45 1.31 -7.07
C LEU A 61 -14.56 2.32 -7.41
N ASN A 62 -15.75 1.84 -7.75
CA ASN A 62 -16.88 2.71 -8.11
C ASN A 62 -17.39 3.52 -6.90
N ILE A 63 -17.33 2.94 -5.70
CA ILE A 63 -17.76 3.62 -4.47
C ILE A 63 -16.78 4.73 -4.13
N ILE A 64 -15.48 4.42 -4.10
CA ILE A 64 -14.48 5.39 -3.67
C ILE A 64 -14.42 6.62 -4.57
N GLN A 65 -14.60 6.47 -5.87
CA GLN A 65 -14.61 7.57 -6.84
C GLN A 65 -15.73 8.58 -6.59
N SER A 66 -16.84 8.16 -6.00
CA SER A 66 -17.98 9.02 -5.64
C SER A 66 -17.86 9.69 -4.27
N THR A 67 -16.78 9.45 -3.53
CA THR A 67 -16.61 9.98 -2.16
C THR A 67 -15.89 11.32 -2.13
N ALA A 68 -16.19 12.12 -1.10
CA ALA A 68 -15.48 13.38 -0.84
C ALA A 68 -14.01 13.19 -0.48
N VAL A 69 -13.58 11.98 -0.10
CA VAL A 69 -12.18 11.69 0.21
C VAL A 69 -11.36 11.37 -1.03
N PHE A 70 -11.97 11.00 -2.14
CA PHE A 70 -11.25 10.61 -3.36
C PHE A 70 -10.22 11.66 -3.84
N PRO A 71 -10.56 12.96 -3.94
CA PRO A 71 -9.58 13.99 -4.30
C PRO A 71 -8.39 14.07 -3.33
N GLN A 72 -8.60 13.70 -2.06
CA GLN A 72 -7.53 13.66 -1.06
C GLN A 72 -6.51 12.54 -1.32
N PHE A 73 -6.98 11.40 -1.85
CA PHE A 73 -6.07 10.32 -2.28
C PHE A 73 -5.27 10.74 -3.50
N VAL A 74 -5.92 11.26 -4.53
CA VAL A 74 -5.26 11.76 -5.75
C VAL A 74 -4.14 12.74 -5.39
N LYS A 75 -4.44 13.77 -4.60
CA LYS A 75 -3.44 14.76 -4.16
C LYS A 75 -2.25 14.15 -3.42
N ARG A 76 -2.47 13.10 -2.61
CA ARG A 76 -1.39 12.40 -1.90
C ARG A 76 -0.54 11.57 -2.85
N MET A 77 -1.15 10.94 -3.82
CA MET A 77 -0.44 10.21 -4.87
C MET A 77 0.42 11.14 -5.72
N GLU A 78 -0.11 12.28 -6.15
CA GLU A 78 0.64 13.33 -6.87
C GLU A 78 1.85 13.79 -6.05
N LYS A 79 1.65 14.07 -4.76
CA LYS A 79 2.74 14.47 -3.87
C LYS A 79 3.78 13.36 -3.71
N HIS A 80 3.35 12.10 -3.60
CA HIS A 80 4.26 10.97 -3.51
C HIS A 80 5.11 10.83 -4.78
N ILE A 81 4.51 10.98 -5.97
CA ILE A 81 5.23 10.97 -7.24
C ILE A 81 6.25 12.12 -7.29
N GLN A 82 5.85 13.32 -6.91
CA GLN A 82 6.76 14.47 -6.86
C GLN A 82 7.96 14.20 -5.94
N GLN A 83 7.72 13.68 -4.75
CA GLN A 83 8.79 13.32 -3.81
C GLN A 83 9.67 12.17 -4.35
N SER A 84 9.08 11.19 -5.04
CA SER A 84 9.84 10.12 -5.69
C SER A 84 10.78 10.63 -6.76
N ILE A 85 10.39 11.69 -7.49
CA ILE A 85 11.26 12.40 -8.45
C ILE A 85 12.39 13.13 -7.71
N GLU A 86 12.06 13.88 -6.65
CA GLU A 86 13.03 14.63 -5.83
C GLU A 86 14.10 13.70 -5.23
N PHE A 87 13.69 12.53 -4.76
CA PHE A 87 14.60 11.48 -4.25
C PHE A 87 15.22 10.59 -5.35
N LYS A 88 15.04 10.95 -6.63
CA LYS A 88 15.57 10.22 -7.79
C LYS A 88 15.08 8.75 -7.90
N CYS A 89 13.98 8.41 -7.25
CA CYS A 89 13.31 7.12 -7.41
C CYS A 89 12.53 7.03 -8.73
N LEU A 90 12.25 8.18 -9.36
CA LEU A 90 11.60 8.31 -10.66
C LEU A 90 12.32 9.36 -11.51
N PRO A 91 12.36 9.18 -12.84
CA PRO A 91 12.81 10.22 -13.77
C PRO A 91 11.89 11.45 -13.70
N SER A 92 12.45 12.65 -13.86
CA SER A 92 11.67 13.90 -13.99
C SER A 92 10.96 13.94 -15.34
N LYS A 93 9.64 13.65 -15.34
CA LYS A 93 8.76 13.65 -16.52
C LYS A 93 7.35 14.06 -16.12
N SER A 94 6.51 14.42 -17.09
CA SER A 94 5.08 14.55 -16.87
C SER A 94 4.40 13.19 -16.80
N TYR A 95 3.55 13.01 -15.82
CA TYR A 95 2.86 11.76 -15.55
C TYR A 95 1.35 11.97 -15.44
N LYS A 96 0.60 11.00 -15.96
CA LYS A 96 -0.83 10.84 -15.68
C LYS A 96 -1.00 9.70 -14.70
N LEU A 97 -1.82 9.94 -13.66
CA LEU A 97 -2.18 8.94 -12.66
C LEU A 97 -3.47 8.24 -13.05
N ASP A 98 -3.45 6.91 -13.08
CA ASP A 98 -4.64 6.09 -13.27
C ASP A 98 -4.76 5.10 -12.10
N ILE A 99 -5.98 4.97 -11.54
CA ILE A 99 -6.28 3.99 -10.50
C ILE A 99 -6.83 2.74 -11.16
N ILE A 100 -6.15 1.61 -10.98
CA ILE A 100 -6.44 0.36 -11.69
C ILE A 100 -7.18 -0.68 -10.84
N GLY A 101 -7.41 -0.41 -9.57
CA GLY A 101 -8.18 -1.26 -8.67
C GLY A 101 -8.28 -0.66 -7.29
N CYS A 102 -9.39 -0.92 -6.60
CA CYS A 102 -9.59 -0.54 -5.21
C CYS A 102 -10.44 -1.61 -4.52
N TRP A 103 -10.02 -2.06 -3.35
CA TRP A 103 -10.74 -3.09 -2.59
C TRP A 103 -10.63 -2.89 -1.09
N MET A 104 -11.65 -3.42 -0.38
CA MET A 104 -11.69 -3.47 1.07
C MET A 104 -11.27 -4.85 1.54
N ASN A 105 -10.39 -4.91 2.53
CA ASN A 105 -9.96 -6.13 3.21
C ASN A 105 -10.55 -6.12 4.62
N ASP A 106 -11.42 -7.08 4.92
CA ASP A 106 -11.91 -7.36 6.26
C ASP A 106 -11.21 -8.64 6.77
N MET A 107 -10.11 -8.46 7.47
CA MET A 107 -9.24 -9.53 7.95
C MET A 107 -9.67 -9.95 9.36
N LYS A 108 -9.97 -11.22 9.55
CA LYS A 108 -10.29 -11.84 10.84
C LYS A 108 -9.02 -12.32 11.57
N ALA A 109 -9.17 -12.65 12.86
CA ALA A 109 -8.09 -13.26 13.62
C ALA A 109 -7.59 -14.55 12.95
N GLY A 110 -6.26 -14.69 12.83
CA GLY A 110 -5.60 -15.82 12.19
C GLY A 110 -5.45 -15.72 10.66
N GLU A 111 -6.22 -14.89 10.00
CA GLU A 111 -6.02 -14.60 8.57
C GLU A 111 -4.75 -13.77 8.34
N TYR A 112 -4.22 -13.82 7.14
CA TYR A 112 -2.97 -13.12 6.79
C TYR A 112 -2.88 -12.88 5.28
N ASN A 113 -2.00 -11.97 4.91
CA ASN A 113 -1.61 -11.78 3.52
C ASN A 113 -0.15 -12.23 3.38
N PRO A 114 0.14 -13.29 2.60
CA PRO A 114 1.49 -13.84 2.48
C PRO A 114 2.46 -12.84 1.82
N PRO A 115 3.78 -13.05 1.92
CA PRO A 115 4.75 -12.25 1.20
C PRO A 115 4.48 -12.24 -0.31
N HIS A 116 4.29 -11.04 -0.87
CA HIS A 116 4.01 -10.84 -2.29
C HIS A 116 4.51 -9.48 -2.77
N THR A 117 4.57 -9.34 -4.08
CA THR A 117 4.72 -8.07 -4.81
C THR A 117 3.48 -7.85 -5.66
N HIS A 118 3.28 -6.67 -6.22
CA HIS A 118 2.15 -6.44 -7.10
C HIS A 118 2.52 -6.70 -8.54
N HIS A 119 1.77 -7.63 -9.17
CA HIS A 119 1.76 -7.99 -10.58
C HIS A 119 3.17 -8.00 -11.23
N ASP A 120 3.41 -7.09 -12.18
CA ASP A 120 4.66 -6.93 -12.93
C ASP A 120 5.69 -6.02 -12.23
N GLY A 121 5.42 -5.63 -10.98
CA GLY A 121 6.25 -4.69 -10.24
C GLY A 121 6.10 -3.24 -10.68
N SER A 122 5.08 -2.91 -11.48
CA SER A 122 4.77 -1.53 -11.87
C SER A 122 3.72 -0.89 -10.95
N GLY A 123 3.81 0.44 -10.80
CA GLY A 123 2.83 1.22 -10.06
C GLY A 123 3.08 1.30 -8.55
N TRP A 124 2.08 1.81 -7.86
CA TRP A 124 2.11 2.13 -6.44
C TRP A 124 0.88 1.60 -5.74
N PRO A 125 1.02 0.51 -4.99
CA PRO A 125 0.03 0.06 -4.01
C PRO A 125 -0.12 1.06 -2.87
N THR A 126 -1.32 1.05 -2.29
CA THR A 126 -1.64 1.85 -1.11
C THR A 126 -2.32 1.00 -0.05
N VAL A 127 -2.22 1.43 1.20
CA VAL A 127 -2.98 0.85 2.32
C VAL A 127 -3.49 1.97 3.22
N LEU A 128 -4.80 2.01 3.44
CA LEU A 128 -5.46 2.85 4.43
C LEU A 128 -6.07 1.98 5.53
N PHE A 129 -5.71 2.23 6.79
CA PHE A 129 -6.32 1.53 7.92
C PHE A 129 -7.61 2.20 8.36
N LEU A 130 -8.72 1.43 8.39
CA LEU A 130 -10.07 1.93 8.65
C LEU A 130 -10.62 1.46 9.99
N GLU A 131 -10.24 0.26 10.42
CA GLU A 131 -10.62 -0.33 11.70
C GLU A 131 -9.53 -1.26 12.19
N ILE A 132 -9.17 -1.12 13.46
CA ILE A 132 -8.14 -1.95 14.09
C ILE A 132 -8.71 -2.43 15.43
N PRO A 133 -8.85 -3.76 15.62
CA PRO A 133 -9.32 -4.31 16.87
C PRO A 133 -8.21 -4.27 17.93
N GLU A 134 -8.59 -4.48 19.18
CA GLU A 134 -7.61 -4.72 20.24
C GLU A 134 -6.97 -6.10 20.04
N PHE A 135 -5.67 -6.11 19.79
CA PHE A 135 -4.90 -7.35 19.67
C PHE A 135 -4.60 -7.93 21.06
N ILE A 136 -4.64 -9.26 21.17
CA ILE A 136 -4.20 -9.93 22.40
C ILE A 136 -2.69 -9.74 22.55
N ASN A 137 -2.33 -9.03 23.58
CA ASN A 137 -0.93 -8.74 23.91
C ASN A 137 -0.43 -9.83 24.86
N ASP A 138 0.01 -10.96 24.34
CA ASP A 138 0.64 -12.00 25.15
C ASP A 138 2.04 -11.52 25.57
N ALA A 139 2.20 -11.21 26.85
CA ALA A 139 3.46 -10.72 27.40
C ALA A 139 4.62 -11.74 27.23
N LYS A 140 4.30 -13.03 27.08
CA LYS A 140 5.28 -14.12 26.89
C LYS A 140 5.70 -14.27 25.42
N ASN A 141 4.96 -13.67 24.46
CA ASN A 141 5.33 -13.71 23.06
C ASN A 141 6.34 -12.59 22.74
N PRO A 142 7.61 -12.93 22.42
CA PRO A 142 8.61 -11.92 22.08
C PRO A 142 8.30 -11.16 20.77
N HIS A 143 7.43 -11.73 19.91
CA HIS A 143 7.05 -11.18 18.62
C HIS A 143 5.65 -10.51 18.60
N LYS A 144 5.08 -10.24 19.77
CA LYS A 144 3.73 -9.62 19.89
C LYS A 144 3.55 -8.30 19.15
N PHE A 145 4.65 -7.58 18.92
CA PHE A 145 4.63 -6.32 18.17
C PHE A 145 4.39 -6.50 16.67
N GLN A 146 4.43 -7.73 16.17
CA GLN A 146 4.21 -8.06 14.77
C GLN A 146 2.74 -8.29 14.44
N ASP A 147 1.89 -8.50 15.45
CA ASP A 147 0.47 -8.85 15.25
C ASP A 147 -0.25 -7.78 14.41
N GLY A 148 -0.91 -8.23 13.33
CA GLY A 148 -1.69 -7.40 12.42
C GLY A 148 -0.89 -6.34 11.64
N THR A 149 0.44 -6.35 11.70
CA THR A 149 1.30 -5.36 11.03
C THR A 149 1.33 -5.54 9.52
N LEU A 150 1.54 -4.44 8.82
CA LEU A 150 2.05 -4.44 7.45
C LEU A 150 3.58 -4.55 7.54
N CYS A 151 4.14 -5.62 7.00
CA CYS A 151 5.56 -5.91 7.05
C CYS A 151 6.16 -5.82 5.66
N PHE A 152 7.25 -5.06 5.51
CA PHE A 152 8.07 -5.03 4.32
C PHE A 152 9.31 -5.88 4.50
N ILE A 153 9.64 -6.66 3.48
CA ILE A 153 10.83 -7.52 3.42
C ILE A 153 11.83 -6.84 2.50
N MET A 154 12.91 -6.36 3.07
CA MET A 154 13.96 -5.62 2.36
C MET A 154 15.17 -6.51 2.08
N GLU A 155 16.10 -6.03 1.27
CA GLU A 155 17.37 -6.72 1.01
C GLU A 155 18.11 -7.08 2.32
N GLY A 156 18.85 -8.17 2.27
CA GLY A 156 19.58 -8.68 3.43
C GLY A 156 18.70 -9.29 4.53
N ASN A 157 17.46 -9.72 4.18
CA ASN A 157 16.48 -10.28 5.11
C ASN A 157 16.06 -9.33 6.26
N THR A 158 16.24 -8.03 6.05
CA THR A 158 15.76 -7.02 7.00
C THR A 158 14.25 -6.82 6.83
N THR A 159 13.52 -6.73 7.94
CA THR A 159 12.09 -6.49 7.94
C THR A 159 11.74 -5.14 8.57
N TYR A 160 10.77 -4.45 7.98
CA TYR A 160 10.23 -3.20 8.50
C TYR A 160 8.75 -3.37 8.79
N TYR A 161 8.36 -3.24 10.07
CA TYR A 161 7.00 -3.44 10.53
C TYR A 161 6.29 -2.12 10.76
N ILE A 162 5.11 -1.98 10.15
CA ILE A 162 4.21 -0.87 10.37
C ILE A 162 3.06 -1.35 11.26
N VAL A 163 3.04 -0.86 12.49
CA VAL A 163 1.92 -1.08 13.41
C VAL A 163 0.70 -0.30 12.90
N PRO A 164 -0.42 -0.97 12.62
CA PRO A 164 -1.58 -0.32 12.03
C PRO A 164 -2.22 0.68 13.01
N LYS A 165 -2.56 1.87 12.50
CA LYS A 165 -3.33 2.88 13.23
C LYS A 165 -4.41 3.42 12.32
N VAL A 166 -5.64 3.52 12.83
CA VAL A 166 -6.77 4.07 12.06
C VAL A 166 -6.44 5.44 11.48
N GLY A 167 -6.70 5.59 10.19
CA GLY A 167 -6.43 6.80 9.43
C GLY A 167 -5.02 6.89 8.83
N ASP A 168 -4.07 6.02 9.20
CA ASP A 168 -2.79 5.98 8.53
C ASP A 168 -2.94 5.49 7.10
N PHE A 169 -2.36 6.23 6.18
CA PHE A 169 -2.37 5.98 4.75
C PHE A 169 -0.94 5.88 4.23
N TYR A 170 -0.62 4.76 3.62
CA TYR A 170 0.69 4.45 3.07
C TYR A 170 0.65 4.27 1.57
N ILE A 171 1.72 4.70 0.88
CA ILE A 171 1.96 4.52 -0.55
C ILE A 171 3.37 3.97 -0.69
N PHE A 172 3.55 2.93 -1.50
CA PHE A 172 4.85 2.32 -1.73
C PHE A 172 4.95 1.74 -3.14
N HIS A 173 6.16 1.41 -3.58
CA HIS A 173 6.36 0.87 -4.93
C HIS A 173 5.93 -0.60 -5.01
N ALA A 174 5.34 -1.01 -6.12
CA ALA A 174 4.84 -2.37 -6.36
C ALA A 174 5.91 -3.47 -6.25
N ARG A 175 7.18 -3.13 -6.42
CA ARG A 175 8.33 -4.06 -6.26
C ARG A 175 8.64 -4.40 -4.80
N HIS A 176 8.21 -3.57 -3.85
CA HIS A 176 8.49 -3.83 -2.45
C HIS A 176 7.71 -5.05 -1.98
N GLN A 177 8.45 -6.11 -1.68
CA GLN A 177 7.86 -7.32 -1.12
C GLN A 177 7.29 -7.01 0.26
N HIS A 178 6.02 -7.36 0.46
CA HIS A 178 5.33 -7.09 1.72
C HIS A 178 4.33 -8.18 2.06
N CYS A 179 3.94 -8.22 3.31
CA CYS A 179 2.93 -9.14 3.83
C CYS A 179 2.11 -8.46 4.93
N VAL A 180 1.00 -9.07 5.32
CA VAL A 180 0.23 -8.67 6.50
C VAL A 180 0.27 -9.83 7.49
N MET A 181 0.79 -9.57 8.68
CA MET A 181 0.92 -10.55 9.74
C MET A 181 -0.46 -10.88 10.35
N PRO A 182 -0.71 -12.15 10.70
CA PRO A 182 -1.92 -12.51 11.43
C PRO A 182 -1.94 -11.84 12.80
N PHE A 183 -3.12 -11.80 13.41
CA PHE A 183 -3.31 -11.29 14.78
C PHE A 183 -4.25 -12.20 15.57
N LYS A 184 -4.27 -11.99 16.87
CA LYS A 184 -5.24 -12.60 17.79
C LYS A 184 -6.04 -11.51 18.49
N THR A 185 -7.30 -11.77 18.76
CA THR A 185 -8.20 -10.88 19.49
C THR A 185 -9.12 -11.69 20.41
N LYS A 186 -9.65 -11.04 21.46
CA LYS A 186 -10.61 -11.66 22.38
C LYS A 186 -12.00 -11.80 21.76
N ASP A 187 -12.37 -10.85 20.90
CA ASP A 187 -13.64 -10.87 20.19
C ASP A 187 -13.48 -11.59 18.84
N PRO A 188 -14.07 -12.79 18.67
CA PRO A 188 -13.94 -13.55 17.41
C PRO A 188 -14.62 -12.87 16.22
N LYS A 189 -15.46 -11.85 16.45
CA LYS A 189 -16.13 -11.07 15.39
C LYS A 189 -15.33 -9.82 15.01
N ALA A 190 -14.31 -9.47 15.79
CA ALA A 190 -13.52 -8.29 15.52
C ALA A 190 -12.71 -8.46 14.22
N ILE A 191 -12.69 -7.42 13.42
CA ILE A 191 -11.99 -7.37 12.15
C ILE A 191 -10.93 -6.27 12.14
N ARG A 192 -9.86 -6.52 11.38
CA ARG A 192 -8.90 -5.50 10.96
C ARG A 192 -9.27 -5.09 9.54
N ARG A 193 -9.87 -3.91 9.40
CA ARG A 193 -10.27 -3.38 8.10
C ARG A 193 -9.21 -2.46 7.52
N SER A 194 -8.84 -2.73 6.28
CA SER A 194 -8.03 -1.83 5.49
C SER A 194 -8.58 -1.71 4.06
N MET A 195 -8.39 -0.56 3.46
CA MET A 195 -8.68 -0.33 2.05
C MET A 195 -7.37 -0.18 1.30
N SER A 196 -7.26 -0.90 0.20
CA SER A 196 -6.12 -0.84 -0.70
C SER A 196 -6.57 -0.40 -2.08
N PHE A 197 -5.72 0.34 -2.79
CA PHE A 197 -5.86 0.57 -4.20
C PHE A 197 -4.49 0.67 -4.86
N ASN A 198 -4.46 0.30 -6.14
CA ASN A 198 -3.28 0.41 -6.96
C ASN A 198 -3.45 1.57 -7.93
N PHE A 199 -2.40 2.36 -8.09
CA PHE A 199 -2.33 3.31 -9.17
C PHE A 199 -1.07 3.09 -10.01
N ILE A 200 -1.17 3.47 -11.28
CA ILE A 200 -0.06 3.47 -12.22
C ILE A 200 0.21 4.88 -12.69
N VAL A 201 1.43 5.07 -13.14
CA VAL A 201 1.92 6.35 -13.65
C VAL A 201 2.28 6.15 -15.12
N ASN A 202 1.54 6.78 -15.98
CA ASN A 202 1.79 6.76 -17.42
C ASN A 202 2.55 8.01 -17.83
N ASN A 203 3.60 7.85 -18.65
CA ASN A 203 4.26 8.99 -19.25
C ASN A 203 3.27 9.72 -20.17
N GLU A 204 3.10 11.02 -19.98
CA GLU A 204 2.43 11.82 -21.00
C GLU A 204 3.31 11.81 -22.27
N LYS A 205 2.82 11.20 -23.34
CA LYS A 205 3.43 11.37 -24.65
C LYS A 205 3.35 12.86 -24.96
N LYS A 206 4.49 13.55 -25.10
CA LYS A 206 4.50 14.88 -25.73
C LYS A 206 3.75 14.72 -27.04
N LYS A 207 2.65 15.46 -27.20
CA LYS A 207 2.03 15.62 -28.53
C LYS A 207 3.13 16.18 -29.40
N ASP A 208 3.56 15.39 -30.37
CA ASP A 208 4.49 15.82 -31.40
C ASP A 208 3.78 16.88 -32.22
N ASN A 209 4.02 18.15 -31.90
CA ASN A 209 3.52 19.29 -32.66
C ASN A 209 4.40 19.53 -33.90
N SER A 210 4.81 18.47 -34.57
CA SER A 210 5.41 18.55 -35.90
C SER A 210 4.30 18.52 -36.94
N LYS A 211 3.77 19.70 -37.27
CA LYS A 211 3.12 20.00 -38.51
C LYS A 211 3.82 21.20 -39.14
#